data_1bde292ba8085a2608d1be63e655328a
#
_entry.id   1bde292ba8085a2608d1be63e655328a
#
_cell.length_a   1.000
_cell.length_b   1.000
_cell.length_c   1.000
_cell.angle_alpha   90.00
_cell.angle_beta   90.00
_cell.angle_gamma   90.00
#
_symmetry.space_group_name_H-M   'P 1'
#
loop_
_entity.id
_entity.type
_entity.pdbx_description
1 polymer ?
#
loop_
_entity_poly.entity_id
_entity_poly.type
_entity_poly.pdbx_seq_one_letter_code
_entity_poly.pdbx_strand_id
1 'polypeptide(L)'
;MKIESNSPPIINKLKPMPSQKSAAGVSETKTLSEIKLNRQSSHQRIINWFSHVGVQSDSSPLKMSTSNERIQRKKEVLEQRKLINLEKILGKAIDFCLDDGKEEELDPDWFFSFVKMAEEIFSSTMQELWGKIFAVETARPGSFSLKTLGMLKQLTQKDAQIFRHAVNLASKRKGESTPKILLGYYQKTNLWSFFSSNKEHRLNLAEFGLGYPDILSLMDLGLIHHSEIESGELPLDISTEWRCAGQTLYLTTKRKGTILVYYKFTTTGAELCKLVTRKQQDAYVKSLKNTLSNAFNLV
;
A
#
# COMPACT_ATOMS: atom_id res chain seq x y z
N MET A 1 -32.33 16.19 34.51
CA MET A 1 -30.94 15.72 34.36
C MET A 1 -30.45 16.26 33.01
N LYS A 2 -29.68 17.38 33.04
CA LYS A 2 -29.19 18.08 31.85
C LYS A 2 -27.87 17.42 31.44
N ILE A 3 -27.73 17.06 30.17
CA ILE A 3 -26.47 16.58 29.59
C ILE A 3 -25.79 17.78 28.93
N GLU A 4 -24.69 18.21 29.52
CA GLU A 4 -23.83 19.27 28.96
C GLU A 4 -22.89 18.66 27.92
N SER A 5 -22.85 19.28 26.74
CA SER A 5 -21.92 18.96 25.67
C SER A 5 -20.57 19.63 25.93
N ASN A 6 -19.52 18.84 26.15
CA ASN A 6 -18.14 19.33 26.26
C ASN A 6 -17.44 19.23 24.89
N SER A 7 -17.22 20.38 24.27
CA SER A 7 -16.28 20.54 23.17
C SER A 7 -14.93 21.05 23.72
N PRO A 8 -13.78 20.51 23.30
CA PRO A 8 -12.48 20.98 23.80
C PRO A 8 -12.08 22.32 23.15
N PRO A 9 -11.37 23.20 23.88
CA PRO A 9 -11.00 24.52 23.39
C PRO A 9 -9.77 24.46 22.46
N ILE A 10 -9.85 25.21 21.37
CA ILE A 10 -8.74 25.49 20.46
C ILE A 10 -7.79 26.45 21.16
N ILE A 11 -6.57 26.03 21.47
CA ILE A 11 -5.55 26.85 22.10
C ILE A 11 -4.83 27.66 21.05
N ASN A 12 -5.15 28.94 20.97
CA ASN A 12 -4.34 29.98 20.32
C ASN A 12 -3.23 30.41 21.28
N LYS A 13 -1.96 30.08 21.01
CA LYS A 13 -0.80 30.75 21.61
C LYS A 13 -0.02 31.48 20.51
N LEU A 14 -0.34 32.74 20.33
CA LEU A 14 0.51 33.70 19.63
C LEU A 14 1.32 34.47 20.68
N LYS A 15 2.65 34.42 20.59
CA LYS A 15 3.57 35.30 21.35
C LYS A 15 3.56 36.70 20.74
N PRO A 16 3.67 37.78 21.53
CA PRO A 16 3.76 39.16 21.02
C PRO A 16 5.15 39.43 20.45
N MET A 17 5.22 39.99 19.25
CA MET A 17 6.41 40.61 18.67
C MET A 17 6.45 42.10 18.93
N PRO A 18 7.65 42.71 19.02
CA PRO A 18 7.83 44.10 19.42
C PRO A 18 7.39 45.09 18.34
N SER A 19 6.88 46.22 18.82
CA SER A 19 6.45 47.41 18.06
C SER A 19 7.55 48.03 17.21
N GLN A 20 7.32 48.11 15.87
CA GLN A 20 7.97 49.11 15.02
C GLN A 20 6.94 49.98 14.32
N LYS A 21 7.24 51.27 14.30
CA LYS A 21 6.40 52.36 13.86
C LYS A 21 6.24 52.45 12.34
N SER A 22 5.02 52.75 11.94
CA SER A 22 4.56 53.51 10.77
C SER A 22 5.24 53.34 9.41
N ALA A 23 4.59 52.56 8.53
CA ALA A 23 4.40 52.91 7.12
C ALA A 23 3.00 52.43 6.71
N ALA A 24 2.05 53.29 6.88
CA ALA A 24 0.66 53.06 6.45
C ALA A 24 0.53 53.28 4.93
N GLY A 25 -0.14 52.41 4.23
CA GLY A 25 -0.82 52.76 3.01
C GLY A 25 -0.68 51.83 1.79
N VAL A 26 0.14 50.76 1.79
CA VAL A 26 0.34 49.95 0.56
C VAL A 26 0.09 48.43 0.76
N SER A 27 -0.11 47.98 1.98
CA SER A 27 -0.17 46.54 2.29
C SER A 27 -1.57 45.87 2.20
N GLU A 28 -2.64 46.63 2.45
CA GLU A 28 -4.00 46.03 2.52
C GLU A 28 -4.64 45.73 1.16
N THR A 29 -4.29 46.48 0.12
CA THR A 29 -4.81 46.26 -1.23
C THR A 29 -4.19 45.05 -1.93
N LYS A 30 -2.94 44.72 -1.64
CA LYS A 30 -2.27 43.51 -2.19
C LYS A 30 -2.80 42.22 -1.57
N THR A 31 -3.02 42.18 -0.28
CA THR A 31 -3.54 41.00 0.43
C THR A 31 -4.98 40.66 0.04
N LEU A 32 -5.84 41.65 -0.15
CA LEU A 32 -7.21 41.45 -0.60
C LEU A 32 -7.31 40.96 -2.04
N SER A 33 -6.45 41.43 -2.93
CA SER A 33 -6.38 40.96 -4.32
C SER A 33 -5.81 39.52 -4.41
N GLU A 34 -4.80 39.17 -3.62
CA GLU A 34 -4.26 37.80 -3.54
C GLU A 34 -5.26 36.81 -2.94
N ILE A 35 -6.01 37.23 -1.91
CA ILE A 35 -7.07 36.39 -1.31
C ILE A 35 -8.22 36.19 -2.29
N LYS A 36 -8.63 37.21 -3.06
CA LYS A 36 -9.65 37.09 -4.10
C LYS A 36 -9.18 36.21 -5.26
N LEU A 37 -7.93 36.37 -5.70
CA LEU A 37 -7.33 35.54 -6.78
C LEU A 37 -7.24 34.07 -6.36
N ASN A 38 -6.85 33.82 -5.11
CA ASN A 38 -6.74 32.47 -4.57
C ASN A 38 -8.13 31.81 -4.37
N ARG A 39 -9.15 32.58 -3.97
CA ARG A 39 -10.55 32.10 -3.91
C ARG A 39 -11.12 31.79 -5.29
N GLN A 40 -10.88 32.62 -6.31
CA GLN A 40 -11.28 32.33 -7.68
C GLN A 40 -10.57 31.08 -8.22
N SER A 41 -9.30 30.89 -7.95
CA SER A 41 -8.52 29.71 -8.32
C SER A 41 -9.07 28.43 -7.64
N SER A 42 -9.46 28.49 -6.37
CA SER A 42 -10.06 27.36 -5.65
C SER A 42 -11.47 27.04 -6.13
N HIS A 43 -12.29 28.05 -6.38
CA HIS A 43 -13.63 27.89 -6.94
C HIS A 43 -13.59 27.27 -8.35
N GLN A 44 -12.70 27.74 -9.20
CA GLN A 44 -12.52 27.18 -10.54
C GLN A 44 -12.04 25.73 -10.50
N ARG A 45 -11.16 25.37 -9.56
CA ARG A 45 -10.73 23.97 -9.37
C ARG A 45 -11.89 23.05 -8.99
N ILE A 46 -12.78 23.51 -8.09
CA ILE A 46 -13.97 22.73 -7.70
C ILE A 46 -14.86 22.53 -8.94
N ILE A 47 -15.18 23.58 -9.69
CA ILE A 47 -16.00 23.50 -10.91
C ILE A 47 -15.38 22.50 -11.91
N ASN A 48 -14.06 22.58 -12.13
CA ASN A 48 -13.34 21.68 -13.03
C ASN A 48 -13.47 20.22 -12.60
N TRP A 49 -13.36 19.91 -11.29
CA TRP A 49 -13.54 18.53 -10.82
C TRP A 49 -14.97 18.02 -11.08
N PHE A 50 -16.00 18.84 -10.82
CA PHE A 50 -17.37 18.42 -11.07
C PHE A 50 -17.72 18.32 -12.58
N SER A 51 -17.05 19.11 -13.43
CA SER A 51 -17.22 18.99 -14.88
C SER A 51 -16.74 17.64 -15.41
N HIS A 52 -15.77 17.00 -14.73
CA HIS A 52 -15.30 15.67 -15.09
C HIS A 52 -16.36 14.58 -14.97
N VAL A 53 -17.42 14.80 -14.23
CA VAL A 53 -18.57 13.89 -14.12
C VAL A 53 -19.84 14.47 -14.79
N GLY A 54 -19.67 15.45 -15.68
CA GLY A 54 -20.77 16.05 -16.45
C GLY A 54 -21.67 17.01 -15.63
N VAL A 55 -21.22 17.41 -14.41
CA VAL A 55 -21.94 18.37 -13.56
C VAL A 55 -21.40 19.78 -13.81
N GLN A 56 -22.28 20.74 -14.03
CA GLN A 56 -21.95 22.14 -14.28
C GLN A 56 -22.49 23.04 -13.14
N SER A 57 -21.78 24.15 -12.91
CA SER A 57 -22.24 25.18 -11.96
C SER A 57 -23.45 25.93 -12.50
N ASP A 58 -24.35 26.39 -11.61
CA ASP A 58 -25.48 27.22 -11.94
C ASP A 58 -25.13 28.57 -12.61
N SER A 59 -23.90 29.01 -12.50
CA SER A 59 -23.35 30.19 -13.19
C SER A 59 -22.93 29.94 -14.64
N SER A 60 -23.05 28.71 -15.15
CA SER A 60 -22.74 28.38 -16.54
C SER A 60 -23.80 28.95 -17.51
N PRO A 61 -23.41 29.47 -18.68
CA PRO A 61 -24.35 29.97 -19.70
C PRO A 61 -25.30 28.89 -20.25
N LEU A 62 -25.06 27.61 -19.96
CA LEU A 62 -25.92 26.47 -20.32
C LEU A 62 -27.07 26.23 -19.29
N LYS A 63 -27.44 27.24 -18.53
CA LYS A 63 -28.45 27.20 -17.47
C LYS A 63 -29.88 26.81 -17.92
N MET A 64 -30.14 26.77 -19.21
CA MET A 64 -31.47 26.46 -19.79
C MET A 64 -31.70 24.96 -20.07
N SER A 65 -30.76 24.07 -19.71
CA SER A 65 -30.96 22.63 -19.95
C SER A 65 -31.97 22.04 -18.99
N THR A 66 -32.88 21.23 -19.51
CA THR A 66 -33.87 20.48 -18.72
C THR A 66 -33.16 19.48 -17.78
N SER A 67 -33.85 19.02 -16.74
CA SER A 67 -33.32 17.99 -15.83
C SER A 67 -32.93 16.73 -16.59
N ASN A 68 -33.68 16.34 -17.61
CA ASN A 68 -33.35 15.15 -18.43
C ASN A 68 -32.07 15.35 -19.24
N GLU A 69 -31.85 16.51 -19.84
CA GLU A 69 -30.61 16.81 -20.57
C GLU A 69 -29.38 16.80 -19.64
N ARG A 70 -29.53 17.27 -18.41
CA ARG A 70 -28.45 17.21 -17.41
C ARG A 70 -28.10 15.78 -16.98
N ILE A 71 -29.12 14.94 -16.79
CA ILE A 71 -28.96 13.50 -16.50
C ILE A 71 -28.29 12.80 -17.68
N GLN A 72 -28.73 13.04 -18.90
CA GLN A 72 -28.21 12.45 -20.11
C GLN A 72 -26.73 12.83 -20.31
N ARG A 73 -26.39 14.09 -20.18
CA ARG A 73 -24.98 14.56 -20.26
C ARG A 73 -24.10 13.88 -19.23
N LYS A 74 -24.57 13.78 -17.97
CA LYS A 74 -23.81 13.07 -16.92
C LYS A 74 -23.54 11.62 -17.31
N LYS A 75 -24.54 10.90 -17.84
CA LYS A 75 -24.38 9.52 -18.31
C LYS A 75 -23.35 9.42 -19.42
N GLU A 76 -23.48 10.25 -20.46
CA GLU A 76 -22.57 10.25 -21.61
C GLU A 76 -21.12 10.52 -21.20
N VAL A 77 -20.90 11.55 -20.36
CA VAL A 77 -19.55 11.89 -19.88
C VAL A 77 -18.96 10.73 -19.05
N LEU A 78 -19.75 10.07 -18.20
CA LEU A 78 -19.26 8.94 -17.40
C LEU A 78 -18.96 7.73 -18.26
N GLU A 79 -19.84 7.36 -19.21
CA GLU A 79 -19.60 6.21 -20.10
C GLU A 79 -18.39 6.45 -21.01
N GLN A 80 -18.24 7.65 -21.55
CA GLN A 80 -17.05 7.99 -22.34
C GLN A 80 -15.76 7.91 -21.51
N ARG A 81 -15.79 8.32 -20.23
CA ARG A 81 -14.63 8.20 -19.35
C ARG A 81 -14.28 6.75 -19.00
N LYS A 82 -15.28 5.92 -18.78
CA LYS A 82 -15.07 4.48 -18.56
C LYS A 82 -14.39 3.84 -19.77
N LEU A 83 -14.87 4.13 -20.97
CA LEU A 83 -14.25 3.65 -22.19
C LEU A 83 -12.79 4.10 -22.32
N ILE A 84 -12.51 5.39 -22.13
CA ILE A 84 -11.15 5.94 -22.18
C ILE A 84 -10.25 5.28 -21.13
N ASN A 85 -10.76 4.97 -19.94
CA ASN A 85 -9.99 4.25 -18.90
C ASN A 85 -9.59 2.85 -19.37
N LEU A 86 -10.53 2.10 -19.94
CA LEU A 86 -10.28 0.77 -20.47
C LEU A 86 -9.28 0.80 -21.64
N GLU A 87 -9.41 1.73 -22.57
CA GLU A 87 -8.47 1.90 -23.70
C GLU A 87 -7.05 2.17 -23.21
N LYS A 88 -6.89 3.02 -22.18
CA LYS A 88 -5.59 3.29 -21.58
C LYS A 88 -5.00 2.07 -20.88
N ILE A 89 -5.84 1.32 -20.13
CA ILE A 89 -5.40 0.10 -19.45
C ILE A 89 -5.02 -0.97 -20.48
N LEU A 90 -5.79 -1.13 -21.54
CA LEU A 90 -5.47 -2.03 -22.65
C LEU A 90 -4.12 -1.67 -23.28
N GLY A 91 -3.90 -0.39 -23.62
CA GLY A 91 -2.61 0.06 -24.17
C GLY A 91 -1.45 -0.29 -23.21
N LYS A 92 -1.62 -0.07 -21.91
CA LYS A 92 -0.61 -0.47 -20.92
C LYS A 92 -0.43 -1.98 -20.82
N ALA A 93 -1.49 -2.75 -20.91
CA ALA A 93 -1.38 -4.21 -20.88
C ALA A 93 -0.58 -4.74 -22.08
N ILE A 94 -0.78 -4.17 -23.26
CA ILE A 94 -0.01 -4.50 -24.46
C ILE A 94 1.47 -4.12 -24.27
N ASP A 95 1.78 -2.94 -23.70
CA ASP A 95 3.16 -2.51 -23.41
C ASP A 95 3.90 -3.49 -22.45
N PHE A 96 3.17 -4.22 -21.60
CA PHE A 96 3.71 -5.19 -20.63
C PHE A 96 3.48 -6.65 -21.03
N CYS A 97 3.00 -6.90 -22.25
CA CYS A 97 2.74 -8.26 -22.73
C CYS A 97 4.03 -9.11 -22.63
N LEU A 98 3.89 -10.29 -22.03
CA LEU A 98 4.95 -11.27 -21.93
C LEU A 98 4.70 -12.34 -22.97
N ASP A 99 5.61 -12.51 -23.89
CA ASP A 99 5.54 -13.51 -24.98
C ASP A 99 5.95 -14.90 -24.43
N ASP A 100 5.26 -15.39 -23.41
CA ASP A 100 5.60 -16.64 -22.70
C ASP A 100 5.08 -17.92 -23.39
N GLY A 101 4.43 -17.81 -24.56
CA GLY A 101 4.08 -18.94 -25.44
C GLY A 101 3.16 -20.02 -24.87
N LYS A 102 2.53 -19.81 -23.74
CA LYS A 102 1.51 -20.72 -23.17
C LYS A 102 0.14 -20.12 -23.38
N GLU A 103 -0.66 -20.73 -24.22
CA GLU A 103 -2.07 -20.42 -24.39
C GLU A 103 -2.87 -21.06 -23.25
N GLU A 104 -2.86 -20.46 -22.07
CA GLU A 104 -3.82 -20.78 -21.02
C GLU A 104 -5.02 -19.83 -21.16
N GLU A 105 -6.24 -20.36 -21.19
CA GLU A 105 -7.44 -19.53 -21.28
C GLU A 105 -7.64 -18.70 -20.00
N LEU A 106 -7.88 -17.40 -20.19
CA LEU A 106 -8.27 -16.50 -19.14
C LEU A 106 -9.71 -16.82 -18.70
N ASP A 107 -9.95 -16.88 -17.37
CA ASP A 107 -11.28 -17.05 -16.82
C ASP A 107 -12.21 -15.89 -17.23
N PRO A 108 -13.31 -16.14 -17.97
CA PRO A 108 -14.24 -15.10 -18.39
C PRO A 108 -14.87 -14.34 -17.23
N ASP A 109 -15.21 -14.99 -16.12
CA ASP A 109 -15.83 -14.35 -14.95
C ASP A 109 -14.84 -13.38 -14.26
N TRP A 110 -13.58 -13.80 -14.20
CA TRP A 110 -12.51 -12.92 -13.74
C TRP A 110 -12.35 -11.71 -14.68
N PHE A 111 -12.33 -11.93 -16.00
CA PHE A 111 -12.18 -10.88 -16.99
C PHE A 111 -13.29 -9.82 -16.90
N PHE A 112 -14.55 -10.23 -16.91
CA PHE A 112 -15.67 -9.29 -16.81
C PHE A 112 -15.69 -8.54 -15.47
N SER A 113 -15.30 -9.19 -14.38
CA SER A 113 -15.14 -8.55 -13.09
C SER A 113 -13.99 -7.55 -13.09
N PHE A 114 -12.86 -7.88 -13.72
CA PHE A 114 -11.73 -6.97 -13.92
C PHE A 114 -12.16 -5.72 -14.71
N VAL A 115 -12.83 -5.89 -15.87
CA VAL A 115 -13.31 -4.80 -16.71
C VAL A 115 -14.19 -3.83 -15.90
N LYS A 116 -15.17 -4.37 -15.17
CA LYS A 116 -16.08 -3.58 -14.33
C LYS A 116 -15.33 -2.73 -13.28
N MET A 117 -14.26 -3.26 -12.71
CA MET A 117 -13.44 -2.51 -11.76
C MET A 117 -12.50 -1.52 -12.45
N ALA A 118 -11.94 -1.89 -13.59
CA ALA A 118 -10.98 -1.11 -14.38
C ALA A 118 -11.59 0.17 -14.97
N GLU A 119 -12.86 0.13 -15.36
CA GLU A 119 -13.64 1.30 -15.83
C GLU A 119 -13.55 2.50 -14.88
N GLU A 120 -13.43 2.25 -13.58
CA GLU A 120 -13.41 3.26 -12.52
C GLU A 120 -12.00 3.69 -12.09
N ILE A 121 -10.97 3.33 -12.85
CA ILE A 121 -9.57 3.68 -12.55
C ILE A 121 -9.16 4.90 -13.35
N PHE A 122 -9.08 6.06 -12.71
CA PHE A 122 -8.82 7.35 -13.35
C PHE A 122 -7.36 7.81 -13.28
N SER A 123 -6.59 7.35 -12.29
CA SER A 123 -5.20 7.73 -12.09
C SER A 123 -4.30 7.00 -13.09
N SER A 124 -3.42 7.72 -13.79
CA SER A 124 -2.49 7.13 -14.76
C SER A 124 -1.57 6.07 -14.14
N THR A 125 -1.11 6.28 -12.91
CA THR A 125 -0.29 5.32 -12.15
C THR A 125 -1.07 4.03 -11.87
N MET A 126 -2.35 4.14 -11.50
CA MET A 126 -3.19 2.98 -11.30
C MET A 126 -3.54 2.28 -12.61
N GLN A 127 -3.80 3.03 -13.69
CA GLN A 127 -4.02 2.46 -15.03
C GLN A 127 -2.80 1.64 -15.50
N GLU A 128 -1.58 2.13 -15.28
CA GLU A 128 -0.36 1.37 -15.56
C GLU A 128 -0.28 0.09 -14.73
N LEU A 129 -0.58 0.17 -13.43
CA LEU A 129 -0.58 -1.00 -12.54
C LEU A 129 -1.63 -2.04 -12.95
N TRP A 130 -2.85 -1.58 -13.31
CA TRP A 130 -3.91 -2.45 -13.80
C TRP A 130 -3.58 -3.10 -15.15
N GLY A 131 -2.90 -2.38 -16.04
CA GLY A 131 -2.34 -2.94 -17.28
C GLY A 131 -1.33 -4.05 -17.01
N LYS A 132 -0.40 -3.85 -16.06
CA LYS A 132 0.56 -4.89 -15.63
C LYS A 132 -0.14 -6.13 -15.06
N ILE A 133 -1.17 -5.93 -14.22
CA ILE A 133 -1.96 -7.02 -13.66
C ILE A 133 -2.59 -7.84 -14.78
N PHE A 134 -3.23 -7.19 -15.74
CA PHE A 134 -3.87 -7.87 -16.85
C PHE A 134 -2.86 -8.65 -17.70
N ALA A 135 -1.72 -8.06 -18.05
CA ALA A 135 -0.66 -8.73 -18.79
C ALA A 135 -0.12 -9.98 -18.06
N VAL A 136 0.09 -9.88 -16.72
CA VAL A 136 0.54 -11.03 -15.93
C VAL A 136 -0.54 -12.11 -15.82
N GLU A 137 -1.81 -11.71 -15.65
CA GLU A 137 -2.93 -12.66 -15.55
C GLU A 137 -3.15 -13.40 -16.87
N THR A 138 -3.02 -12.70 -18.02
CA THR A 138 -3.10 -13.31 -19.36
C THR A 138 -1.96 -14.33 -19.58
N ALA A 139 -0.74 -14.00 -19.14
CA ALA A 139 0.41 -14.90 -19.26
C ALA A 139 0.35 -16.08 -18.26
N ARG A 140 -0.28 -15.89 -17.08
CA ARG A 140 -0.37 -16.87 -16.00
C ARG A 140 -1.71 -16.73 -15.28
N PRO A 141 -2.78 -17.33 -15.79
CA PRO A 141 -4.11 -17.28 -15.18
C PRO A 141 -4.09 -17.73 -13.70
N GLY A 142 -4.90 -17.09 -12.87
CA GLY A 142 -4.92 -17.31 -11.42
C GLY A 142 -3.81 -16.61 -10.65
N SER A 143 -3.08 -15.66 -11.28
CA SER A 143 -2.05 -14.85 -10.60
C SER A 143 -2.63 -13.85 -9.62
N PHE A 144 -3.83 -13.33 -9.88
CA PHE A 144 -4.50 -12.32 -9.07
C PHE A 144 -5.97 -12.70 -8.85
N SER A 145 -6.37 -12.83 -7.59
CA SER A 145 -7.75 -13.04 -7.22
C SER A 145 -8.58 -11.75 -7.34
N LEU A 146 -9.90 -11.88 -7.54
CA LEU A 146 -10.83 -10.74 -7.52
C LEU A 146 -10.77 -9.97 -6.18
N LYS A 147 -10.50 -10.69 -5.07
CA LYS A 147 -10.28 -10.08 -3.76
C LYS A 147 -9.08 -9.12 -3.79
N THR A 148 -8.00 -9.51 -4.45
CA THR A 148 -6.80 -8.67 -4.59
C THR A 148 -7.07 -7.42 -5.44
N LEU A 149 -7.85 -7.54 -6.52
CA LEU A 149 -8.27 -6.39 -7.33
C LEU A 149 -9.12 -5.41 -6.52
N GLY A 150 -10.08 -5.93 -5.76
CA GLY A 150 -10.92 -5.12 -4.87
C GLY A 150 -10.11 -4.38 -3.80
N MET A 151 -9.12 -5.06 -3.20
CA MET A 151 -8.20 -4.45 -2.23
C MET A 151 -7.33 -3.36 -2.89
N LEU A 152 -6.74 -3.63 -4.05
CA LEU A 152 -5.91 -2.67 -4.77
C LEU A 152 -6.66 -1.36 -5.07
N LYS A 153 -7.96 -1.45 -5.41
CA LYS A 153 -8.81 -0.29 -5.66
C LYS A 153 -9.02 0.58 -4.42
N GLN A 154 -8.93 0.01 -3.22
CA GLN A 154 -9.14 0.69 -1.94
C GLN A 154 -7.84 1.28 -1.37
N LEU A 155 -6.67 0.85 -1.85
CA LEU A 155 -5.38 1.32 -1.34
C LEU A 155 -5.20 2.82 -1.59
N THR A 156 -4.91 3.56 -0.52
CA THR A 156 -4.44 4.94 -0.62
C THR A 156 -2.97 4.98 -1.04
N GLN A 157 -2.50 6.16 -1.47
CA GLN A 157 -1.09 6.35 -1.78
C GLN A 157 -0.18 6.07 -0.56
N LYS A 158 -0.65 6.42 0.64
CA LYS A 158 0.06 6.14 1.89
C LYS A 158 0.16 4.63 2.14
N ASP A 159 -0.95 3.90 2.00
CA ASP A 159 -0.97 2.44 2.18
C ASP A 159 -0.05 1.73 1.19
N ALA A 160 -0.04 2.18 -0.07
CA ALA A 160 0.86 1.66 -1.09
C ALA A 160 2.35 1.90 -0.75
N GLN A 161 2.68 3.03 -0.11
CA GLN A 161 4.05 3.29 0.37
C GLN A 161 4.40 2.37 1.54
N ILE A 162 3.54 2.24 2.53
CA ILE A 162 3.72 1.32 3.68
C ILE A 162 3.90 -0.12 3.17
N PHE A 163 3.04 -0.57 2.28
CA PHE A 163 3.13 -1.90 1.68
C PHE A 163 4.45 -2.11 0.94
N ARG A 164 4.90 -1.14 0.15
CA ARG A 164 6.20 -1.19 -0.53
C ARG A 164 7.36 -1.32 0.45
N HIS A 165 7.33 -0.62 1.61
CA HIS A 165 8.33 -0.81 2.66
C HIS A 165 8.31 -2.23 3.22
N ALA A 166 7.14 -2.77 3.52
CA ALA A 166 6.98 -4.15 3.99
C ALA A 166 7.52 -5.17 2.98
N VAL A 167 7.24 -4.99 1.67
CA VAL A 167 7.74 -5.87 0.60
C VAL A 167 9.26 -5.82 0.47
N ASN A 168 9.89 -4.66 0.70
CA ASN A 168 11.34 -4.53 0.68
C ASN A 168 12.03 -5.31 1.83
N LEU A 169 11.35 -5.48 2.98
CA LEU A 169 11.83 -6.30 4.10
C LEU A 169 11.44 -7.79 3.95
N ALA A 170 10.66 -8.12 2.93
CA ALA A 170 10.12 -9.45 2.79
C ALA A 170 11.20 -10.50 2.49
N SER A 171 11.07 -11.61 3.17
CA SER A 171 11.88 -12.82 3.02
C SER A 171 11.00 -13.95 2.50
N LYS A 172 11.60 -14.86 1.70
CA LYS A 172 10.89 -16.03 1.17
C LYS A 172 11.80 -17.26 1.28
N ARG A 173 11.31 -18.30 1.94
CA ARG A 173 12.00 -19.60 1.98
C ARG A 173 11.82 -20.31 0.64
N LYS A 174 12.85 -20.99 0.17
CA LYS A 174 12.78 -21.82 -1.04
C LYS A 174 11.71 -22.90 -0.89
N GLY A 175 10.90 -23.07 -1.91
CA GLY A 175 9.75 -24.00 -1.91
C GLY A 175 8.47 -23.43 -1.30
N GLU A 176 8.48 -22.26 -0.65
CA GLU A 176 7.26 -21.61 -0.14
C GLU A 176 6.76 -20.53 -1.11
N SER A 177 5.46 -20.38 -1.24
CA SER A 177 4.83 -19.37 -2.10
C SER A 177 4.73 -18.00 -1.43
N THR A 178 4.45 -17.98 -0.13
CA THR A 178 4.08 -16.77 0.62
C THR A 178 5.28 -16.10 1.27
N PRO A 179 5.51 -14.79 1.04
CA PRO A 179 6.55 -14.02 1.70
C PRO A 179 6.28 -13.83 3.20
N LYS A 180 7.34 -13.51 3.95
CA LYS A 180 7.34 -13.27 5.39
C LYS A 180 8.28 -12.11 5.72
N ILE A 181 8.02 -11.34 6.77
CA ILE A 181 8.95 -10.37 7.34
C ILE A 181 9.54 -11.00 8.59
N LEU A 182 10.80 -11.40 8.54
CA LEU A 182 11.47 -12.05 9.67
C LEU A 182 11.71 -11.03 10.79
N LEU A 183 11.31 -11.38 12.01
CA LEU A 183 11.53 -10.58 13.22
C LEU A 183 12.75 -11.06 14.00
N GLY A 184 12.95 -12.36 14.04
CA GLY A 184 13.99 -12.97 14.86
C GLY A 184 13.64 -14.40 15.23
N TYR A 185 14.06 -14.80 16.42
CA TYR A 185 13.82 -16.15 16.92
C TYR A 185 13.68 -16.14 18.44
N TYR A 186 13.14 -17.22 18.97
CA TYR A 186 13.29 -17.63 20.37
C TYR A 186 13.63 -19.11 20.48
N GLN A 187 14.09 -19.52 21.65
CA GLN A 187 14.38 -20.91 21.97
C GLN A 187 13.36 -21.44 22.98
N LYS A 188 12.72 -22.56 22.62
CA LYS A 188 11.86 -23.30 23.55
C LYS A 188 12.73 -23.89 24.64
N THR A 189 12.50 -23.51 25.89
CA THR A 189 13.24 -24.03 27.05
C THR A 189 12.75 -25.44 27.41
N ASN A 190 13.69 -26.34 27.70
CA ASN A 190 13.36 -27.64 28.28
C ASN A 190 12.88 -27.45 29.72
N LEU A 191 12.05 -28.38 30.22
CA LEU A 191 11.43 -28.38 31.55
C LEU A 191 12.40 -28.19 32.72
N TRP A 192 13.73 -28.34 32.51
CA TRP A 192 14.77 -28.20 33.52
C TRP A 192 15.39 -26.81 33.63
N SER A 193 15.01 -25.86 32.75
CA SER A 193 15.56 -24.50 32.75
C SER A 193 14.55 -23.44 33.22
N PHE A 194 13.82 -23.73 34.28
CA PHE A 194 12.85 -22.79 34.89
C PHE A 194 13.45 -21.42 35.29
N PHE A 195 14.76 -21.28 35.35
CA PHE A 195 15.47 -20.04 35.69
C PHE A 195 16.08 -19.32 34.49
N SER A 196 15.99 -19.85 33.27
CA SER A 196 16.50 -19.18 32.08
C SER A 196 15.33 -18.44 31.40
N SER A 197 15.29 -17.13 31.57
CA SER A 197 14.40 -16.24 30.84
C SER A 197 14.47 -16.57 29.35
N ASN A 198 13.31 -16.84 28.72
CA ASN A 198 13.19 -16.94 27.25
C ASN A 198 13.70 -15.65 26.64
N LYS A 199 14.98 -15.58 26.26
CA LYS A 199 15.54 -14.44 25.56
C LYS A 199 15.01 -14.45 24.16
N GLU A 200 14.00 -13.64 23.92
CA GLU A 200 13.55 -13.31 22.58
C GLU A 200 14.58 -12.41 21.92
N HIS A 201 15.07 -12.85 20.78
CA HIS A 201 15.97 -12.07 19.93
C HIS A 201 15.16 -11.52 18.77
N ARG A 202 14.72 -10.28 18.90
CA ARG A 202 13.83 -9.63 17.91
C ARG A 202 14.42 -8.34 17.38
N LEU A 203 14.13 -8.06 16.10
CA LEU A 203 14.41 -6.81 15.44
C LEU A 203 13.28 -5.82 15.68
N ASN A 204 13.64 -4.56 15.82
CA ASN A 204 12.70 -3.45 15.77
C ASN A 204 12.53 -3.01 14.30
N LEU A 205 11.40 -3.34 13.69
CA LEU A 205 11.13 -3.01 12.29
C LEU A 205 11.03 -1.49 12.02
N ALA A 206 10.76 -0.69 13.06
CA ALA A 206 10.70 0.78 12.93
C ALA A 206 12.06 1.37 12.51
N GLU A 207 13.17 0.74 12.87
CA GLU A 207 14.52 1.14 12.44
C GLU A 207 14.74 0.99 10.92
N PHE A 208 13.90 0.19 10.27
CA PHE A 208 13.93 -0.08 8.83
C PHE A 208 12.74 0.54 8.10
N GLY A 209 12.07 1.53 8.71
CA GLY A 209 10.98 2.29 8.09
C GLY A 209 9.62 1.61 8.11
N LEU A 210 9.42 0.57 8.95
CA LEU A 210 8.13 -0.08 9.15
C LEU A 210 7.75 -0.02 10.64
N GLY A 211 7.12 1.08 11.05
CA GLY A 211 6.68 1.29 12.42
C GLY A 211 5.46 0.46 12.80
N TYR A 212 5.18 0.38 14.11
CA TYR A 212 4.03 -0.36 14.61
C TYR A 212 2.68 0.12 14.03
N PRO A 213 2.41 1.44 13.87
CA PRO A 213 1.19 1.90 13.20
C PRO A 213 1.07 1.41 11.75
N ASP A 214 2.21 1.29 11.04
CA ASP A 214 2.24 0.79 9.66
C ASP A 214 1.90 -0.71 9.61
N ILE A 215 2.41 -1.47 10.58
CA ILE A 215 2.08 -2.91 10.73
C ILE A 215 0.58 -3.08 10.98
N LEU A 216 -0.01 -2.30 11.88
CA LEU A 216 -1.46 -2.32 12.14
C LEU A 216 -2.25 -1.99 10.87
N SER A 217 -1.84 -0.96 10.12
CA SER A 217 -2.48 -0.59 8.84
C SER A 217 -2.44 -1.75 7.83
N LEU A 218 -1.31 -2.47 7.73
CA LEU A 218 -1.21 -3.65 6.85
C LEU A 218 -2.09 -4.81 7.30
N MET A 219 -2.27 -4.99 8.62
CA MET A 219 -3.18 -5.99 9.20
C MET A 219 -4.64 -5.63 8.88
N ASP A 220 -5.05 -4.40 9.14
CA ASP A 220 -6.41 -3.91 8.88
C ASP A 220 -6.80 -4.01 7.41
N LEU A 221 -5.84 -3.75 6.51
CA LEU A 221 -6.00 -3.95 5.08
C LEU A 221 -5.99 -5.44 4.66
N GLY A 222 -5.72 -6.36 5.58
CA GLY A 222 -5.62 -7.77 5.27
C GLY A 222 -4.46 -8.14 4.34
N LEU A 223 -3.38 -7.36 4.34
CA LEU A 223 -2.17 -7.60 3.53
C LEU A 223 -1.16 -8.50 4.25
N ILE A 224 -1.13 -8.45 5.59
CA ILE A 224 -0.44 -9.40 6.45
C ILE A 224 -1.43 -9.99 7.46
N HIS A 225 -1.10 -11.12 8.05
CA HIS A 225 -1.93 -11.72 9.10
C HIS A 225 -1.93 -10.85 10.37
N HIS A 226 -3.02 -10.89 11.14
CA HIS A 226 -3.25 -10.05 12.32
C HIS A 226 -2.35 -10.35 13.53
N SER A 227 -1.50 -11.37 13.44
CA SER A 227 -0.57 -11.74 14.51
C SER A 227 0.78 -12.14 13.95
N GLU A 228 1.78 -12.06 14.79
CA GLU A 228 3.05 -12.73 14.56
C GLU A 228 2.84 -14.25 14.49
N ILE A 229 3.61 -14.90 13.64
CA ILE A 229 3.53 -16.34 13.40
C ILE A 229 4.87 -16.97 13.72
N GLU A 230 4.81 -18.15 14.29
CA GLU A 230 5.96 -18.98 14.63
C GLU A 230 6.16 -20.08 13.58
N SER A 231 7.41 -20.40 13.29
CA SER A 231 7.74 -21.42 12.28
C SER A 231 7.48 -22.86 12.72
N GLY A 232 7.19 -23.07 13.99
CA GLY A 232 7.43 -24.35 14.61
C GLY A 232 8.92 -24.57 14.90
N GLU A 233 9.25 -25.66 15.60
CA GLU A 233 10.64 -26.02 15.92
C GLU A 233 11.41 -26.43 14.66
N LEU A 234 12.54 -25.78 14.43
CA LEU A 234 13.39 -26.06 13.27
C LEU A 234 14.32 -27.26 13.56
N PRO A 235 14.49 -28.18 12.59
CA PRO A 235 15.39 -29.31 12.75
C PRO A 235 16.85 -28.84 12.81
N LEU A 236 17.66 -29.56 13.60
CA LEU A 236 19.10 -29.31 13.72
C LEU A 236 19.83 -29.64 12.42
N ASP A 237 20.91 -28.91 12.15
CA ASP A 237 21.87 -29.15 11.07
C ASP A 237 21.30 -29.26 9.65
N ILE A 238 20.01 -28.87 9.48
CA ILE A 238 19.38 -28.77 8.17
C ILE A 238 19.48 -27.34 7.68
N SER A 239 20.19 -27.17 6.56
CA SER A 239 20.30 -25.88 5.88
C SER A 239 19.02 -25.55 5.10
N THR A 240 18.51 -24.33 5.26
CA THR A 240 17.36 -23.81 4.54
C THR A 240 17.73 -22.55 3.79
N GLU A 241 17.37 -22.50 2.50
CA GLU A 241 17.65 -21.36 1.63
C GLU A 241 16.52 -20.33 1.75
N TRP A 242 16.91 -19.09 2.01
CA TRP A 242 16.01 -17.94 2.13
C TRP A 242 16.46 -16.80 1.23
N ARG A 243 15.55 -16.21 0.50
CA ARG A 243 15.77 -14.92 -0.18
C ARG A 243 15.25 -13.80 0.71
N CYS A 244 16.14 -13.07 1.38
CA CYS A 244 15.82 -12.02 2.34
C CYS A 244 16.16 -10.65 1.77
N ALA A 245 15.15 -9.78 1.62
CA ALA A 245 15.32 -8.39 1.16
C ALA A 245 16.29 -8.24 -0.04
N GLY A 246 16.23 -9.17 -0.99
CA GLY A 246 17.07 -9.19 -2.19
C GLY A 246 18.36 -10.01 -2.11
N GLN A 247 18.76 -10.47 -0.92
CA GLN A 247 19.93 -11.33 -0.72
C GLN A 247 19.51 -12.78 -0.46
N THR A 248 20.35 -13.73 -0.85
CA THR A 248 20.17 -15.15 -0.49
C THR A 248 20.94 -15.44 0.79
N LEU A 249 20.28 -16.09 1.74
CA LEU A 249 20.83 -16.52 3.01
C LEU A 249 20.58 -18.02 3.19
N TYR A 250 21.58 -18.73 3.70
CA TYR A 250 21.43 -20.11 4.13
C TYR A 250 21.42 -20.15 5.65
N LEU A 251 20.34 -20.64 6.23
CA LEU A 251 20.13 -20.75 7.67
C LEU A 251 20.23 -22.21 8.08
N THR A 252 21.24 -22.55 8.87
CA THR A 252 21.41 -23.88 9.47
C THR A 252 21.29 -23.75 10.98
N THR A 253 20.33 -24.44 11.59
CA THR A 253 20.00 -24.33 13.01
C THR A 253 21.09 -25.01 13.87
N LYS A 254 21.64 -24.29 14.85
CA LYS A 254 22.68 -24.78 15.79
C LYS A 254 22.12 -25.41 17.06
N ARG A 255 20.87 -25.07 17.44
CA ARG A 255 20.32 -25.41 18.77
C ARG A 255 18.90 -25.97 18.62
N LYS A 256 18.60 -27.02 19.40
CA LYS A 256 17.25 -27.57 19.51
C LYS A 256 16.28 -26.53 20.07
N GLY A 257 15.00 -26.63 19.72
CA GLY A 257 13.97 -25.72 20.19
C GLY A 257 14.00 -24.34 19.54
N THR A 258 14.80 -24.13 18.50
CA THR A 258 14.86 -22.84 17.79
C THR A 258 13.63 -22.64 16.91
N ILE A 259 12.94 -21.52 17.10
CA ILE A 259 11.69 -21.15 16.43
C ILE A 259 11.86 -19.75 15.85
N LEU A 260 11.63 -19.59 14.54
CA LEU A 260 11.60 -18.27 13.88
C LEU A 260 10.27 -17.58 14.13
N VAL A 261 10.31 -16.26 14.32
CA VAL A 261 9.14 -15.40 14.46
C VAL A 261 9.07 -14.41 13.29
N TYR A 262 7.90 -14.25 12.70
CA TYR A 262 7.70 -13.42 11.52
C TYR A 262 6.27 -12.93 11.37
N TYR A 263 6.08 -11.84 10.63
CA TYR A 263 4.80 -11.50 10.03
C TYR A 263 4.67 -12.20 8.67
N LYS A 264 3.55 -12.88 8.43
CA LYS A 264 3.28 -13.57 7.16
C LYS A 264 2.32 -12.73 6.33
N PHE A 265 2.64 -12.56 5.03
CA PHE A 265 1.70 -11.97 4.10
C PHE A 265 0.48 -12.89 3.92
N THR A 266 -0.68 -12.30 3.73
CA THR A 266 -1.88 -13.04 3.31
C THR A 266 -1.77 -13.43 1.83
N THR A 267 -2.71 -14.19 1.31
CA THR A 267 -2.78 -14.48 -0.14
C THR A 267 -2.83 -13.18 -0.95
N THR A 268 -3.71 -12.24 -0.56
CA THR A 268 -3.83 -10.91 -1.18
C THR A 268 -2.50 -10.15 -1.12
N GLY A 269 -1.84 -10.10 0.04
CA GLY A 269 -0.55 -9.47 0.18
C GLY A 269 0.54 -10.13 -0.67
N ALA A 270 0.55 -11.46 -0.77
CA ALA A 270 1.52 -12.20 -1.59
C ALA A 270 1.32 -11.97 -3.09
N GLU A 271 0.07 -11.88 -3.57
CA GLU A 271 -0.26 -11.53 -4.95
C GLU A 271 0.22 -10.10 -5.27
N LEU A 272 -0.08 -9.12 -4.42
CA LEU A 272 0.37 -7.74 -4.59
C LEU A 272 1.91 -7.59 -4.52
N CYS A 273 2.62 -8.46 -3.79
CA CYS A 273 4.08 -8.48 -3.78
C CYS A 273 4.69 -8.70 -5.17
N LYS A 274 3.96 -9.35 -6.10
CA LYS A 274 4.40 -9.58 -7.49
C LYS A 274 4.49 -8.28 -8.30
N LEU A 275 3.74 -7.25 -7.90
CA LEU A 275 3.65 -5.95 -8.57
C LEU A 275 4.73 -4.96 -8.10
N VAL A 276 5.37 -5.23 -6.96
CA VAL A 276 6.33 -4.33 -6.34
C VAL A 276 7.75 -4.69 -6.75
N THR A 277 8.45 -3.75 -7.39
CA THR A 277 9.89 -3.87 -7.61
C THR A 277 10.61 -3.73 -6.28
N ARG A 278 11.27 -4.81 -5.84
CA ARG A 278 11.97 -4.86 -4.56
C ARG A 278 13.27 -4.08 -4.61
N LYS A 279 13.51 -3.31 -3.56
CA LYS A 279 14.80 -2.66 -3.31
C LYS A 279 15.56 -3.44 -2.26
N GLN A 280 16.85 -3.63 -2.47
CA GLN A 280 17.74 -4.27 -1.50
C GLN A 280 17.79 -3.45 -0.20
N GLN A 281 17.80 -4.15 0.97
CA GLN A 281 17.78 -3.54 2.29
C GLN A 281 18.96 -4.10 3.14
N ASP A 282 20.16 -3.64 2.83
CA ASP A 282 21.40 -4.16 3.44
C ASP A 282 21.42 -3.97 4.97
N ALA A 283 20.94 -2.83 5.47
CA ALA A 283 20.86 -2.56 6.91
C ALA A 283 19.99 -3.59 7.63
N TYR A 284 18.81 -3.89 7.09
CA TYR A 284 17.93 -4.91 7.64
C TYR A 284 18.55 -6.30 7.60
N VAL A 285 19.13 -6.70 6.46
CA VAL A 285 19.77 -8.01 6.32
C VAL A 285 20.95 -8.14 7.27
N LYS A 286 21.78 -7.10 7.44
CA LYS A 286 22.89 -7.08 8.41
C LYS A 286 22.38 -7.27 9.85
N SER A 287 21.37 -6.54 10.26
CA SER A 287 20.78 -6.66 11.60
C SER A 287 20.12 -8.02 11.80
N LEU A 288 19.44 -8.55 10.77
CA LEU A 288 18.84 -9.89 10.81
C LEU A 288 19.92 -10.96 10.98
N LYS A 289 21.02 -10.91 10.23
CA LYS A 289 22.17 -11.80 10.38
C LYS A 289 22.74 -11.76 11.80
N ASN A 290 22.94 -10.56 12.34
CA ASN A 290 23.44 -10.39 13.71
C ASN A 290 22.49 -11.01 14.75
N THR A 291 21.18 -10.76 14.62
CA THR A 291 20.17 -11.32 15.52
C THR A 291 20.14 -12.84 15.46
N LEU A 292 20.21 -13.42 14.25
CA LEU A 292 20.12 -14.87 14.04
C LEU A 292 21.44 -15.62 14.35
N SER A 293 22.59 -14.96 14.37
CA SER A 293 23.93 -15.58 14.47
C SER A 293 24.12 -16.49 15.68
N ASN A 294 23.43 -16.21 16.81
CA ASN A 294 23.52 -17.00 18.02
C ASN A 294 22.84 -18.38 17.92
N ALA A 295 21.83 -18.51 17.06
CA ALA A 295 21.04 -19.73 16.91
C ALA A 295 21.25 -20.42 15.56
N PHE A 296 21.85 -19.72 14.58
CA PHE A 296 22.03 -20.22 13.22
C PHE A 296 23.48 -20.06 12.75
N ASN A 297 23.96 -21.03 11.96
CA ASN A 297 25.08 -20.83 11.03
C ASN A 297 24.48 -20.11 9.80
N LEU A 298 25.09 -19.01 9.40
CA LEU A 298 24.67 -18.14 8.31
C LEU A 298 25.75 -18.16 7.22
N VAL A 299 25.33 -18.52 6.00
CA VAL A 299 26.18 -18.45 4.81
C VAL A 299 25.51 -17.60 3.75
#